data_3302d908e2bffee4ee8e3d04ff60d0bb
#
_entry.id   3302d908e2bffee4ee8e3d04ff60d0bb
#
_cell.length_a   1.000
_cell.length_b   1.000
_cell.length_c   1.000
_cell.angle_alpha   90.00
_cell.angle_beta   90.00
_cell.angle_gamma   90.00
#
_symmetry.space_group_name_H-M   'P 1'
#
loop_
_entity.id
_entity.type
_entity.pdbx_description
1 polymer ?
#
loop_
_entity_poly.entity_id
_entity_poly.type
_entity_poly.pdbx_seq_one_letter_code
_entity_poly.pdbx_strand_id
1 'polypeptide(L)'
;FLGIYLEQLLTYGTALGEIVVSQDGKEISGLYNASLDDVELRTGDSPLELKIYSRDGAGNWLLVQRPELIAVSTLSPRPGELLGESVLKGLPFVSSVLLKIYNSMGLNWERVGNVRFAVTYQPGDGNERAYTKERAIQIAQEWRKAMKSGGDISDFVAVGNLKIQT
;
A
#
# COMPACT_ATOMS: atom_id res chain seq x y z
N PHE A 1 12.12 8.66 24.13
CA PHE A 1 11.01 7.91 24.69
C PHE A 1 9.67 8.36 24.14
N LEU A 2 9.21 9.60 24.46
CA LEU A 2 7.86 10.08 24.10
C LEU A 2 7.53 10.00 22.61
N GLY A 3 8.46 10.34 21.71
CA GLY A 3 8.22 10.25 20.28
C GLY A 3 7.84 8.85 19.82
N ILE A 4 8.62 7.85 20.21
CA ILE A 4 8.36 6.44 19.87
C ILE A 4 7.09 5.93 20.57
N TYR A 5 6.87 6.34 21.81
CA TYR A 5 5.68 5.98 22.58
C TYR A 5 4.39 6.46 21.92
N LEU A 6 4.38 7.73 21.48
CA LEU A 6 3.23 8.32 20.77
C LEU A 6 3.04 7.72 19.39
N GLU A 7 4.12 7.46 18.67
CA GLU A 7 4.07 6.78 17.37
C GLU A 7 3.45 5.39 17.51
N GLN A 8 3.88 4.63 18.52
CA GLN A 8 3.31 3.32 18.83
C GLN A 8 1.82 3.42 19.17
N LEU A 9 1.44 4.40 20.02
CA LEU A 9 0.06 4.63 20.41
C LEU A 9 -0.84 4.98 19.22
N LEU A 10 -0.39 5.84 18.32
CA LEU A 10 -1.16 6.25 17.16
C LEU A 10 -1.24 5.14 16.09
N THR A 11 -0.14 4.41 15.91
CA THR A 11 -0.03 3.37 14.87
C THR A 11 -0.79 2.09 15.25
N TYR A 12 -0.64 1.67 16.50
CA TYR A 12 -1.22 0.38 16.96
C TYR A 12 -2.44 0.57 17.87
N GLY A 13 -2.69 1.78 18.34
CA GLY A 13 -3.74 2.06 19.32
C GLY A 13 -3.36 1.71 20.76
N THR A 14 -2.18 1.13 20.96
CA THR A 14 -1.65 0.76 22.28
C THR A 14 -0.18 1.06 22.32
N ALA A 15 0.30 1.61 23.42
CA ALA A 15 1.71 1.85 23.65
C ALA A 15 2.12 1.30 25.03
N LEU A 16 3.34 0.77 25.07
CA LEU A 16 3.92 0.19 26.27
C LEU A 16 5.25 0.87 26.58
N GLY A 17 5.40 1.30 27.82
CA GLY A 17 6.64 1.90 28.32
C GLY A 17 7.06 1.23 29.61
N GLU A 18 8.34 0.95 29.75
CA GLU A 18 8.93 0.42 30.96
C GLU A 18 9.67 1.52 31.74
N ILE A 19 9.40 1.60 33.02
CA ILE A 19 10.07 2.51 33.95
C ILE A 19 11.19 1.71 34.62
N VAL A 20 12.44 2.06 34.32
CA VAL A 20 13.60 1.46 34.93
C VAL A 20 13.98 2.27 36.17
N VAL A 21 13.96 1.62 37.32
CA VAL A 21 14.36 2.23 38.59
C VAL A 21 15.80 1.91 38.94
N SER A 22 16.44 2.77 39.71
CA SER A 22 17.77 2.53 40.25
C SER A 22 17.80 1.29 41.15
N GLN A 23 18.98 0.76 41.42
CA GLN A 23 19.14 -0.41 42.33
C GLN A 23 18.54 -0.14 43.71
N ASP A 24 18.59 1.09 44.19
CA ASP A 24 18.01 1.51 45.46
C ASP A 24 16.49 1.70 45.42
N GLY A 25 15.88 1.60 44.25
CA GLY A 25 14.43 1.77 44.04
C GLY A 25 13.91 3.17 44.29
N LYS A 26 14.78 4.18 44.45
CA LYS A 26 14.40 5.55 44.83
C LYS A 26 14.31 6.51 43.67
N GLU A 27 15.00 6.22 42.58
CA GLU A 27 15.10 7.12 41.43
C GLU A 27 14.77 6.38 40.13
N ILE A 28 14.22 7.11 39.18
CA ILE A 28 13.99 6.60 37.82
C ILE A 28 15.31 6.73 37.06
N SER A 29 15.89 5.57 36.68
CA SER A 29 17.13 5.51 35.89
C SER A 29 16.88 5.69 34.40
N GLY A 30 15.70 5.31 33.90
CA GLY A 30 15.39 5.43 32.49
C GLY A 30 13.96 5.08 32.17
N LEU A 31 13.57 5.40 30.94
CA LEU A 31 12.28 5.04 30.35
C LEU A 31 12.55 4.35 29.03
N TYR A 32 12.03 3.15 28.88
CA TYR A 32 12.14 2.36 27.66
C TYR A 32 10.79 2.17 26.98
N ASN A 33 10.78 2.05 25.64
CA ASN A 33 9.59 1.63 24.92
C ASN A 33 9.66 0.11 24.76
N ALA A 34 8.64 -0.59 25.24
CA ALA A 34 8.50 -2.02 25.04
C ALA A 34 7.86 -2.29 23.66
N SER A 35 8.29 -3.37 23.02
CA SER A 35 7.64 -3.83 21.78
C SER A 35 6.33 -4.52 22.10
N LEU A 36 5.29 -4.22 21.31
CA LEU A 36 4.00 -4.92 21.42
C LEU A 36 4.09 -6.40 21.02
N ASP A 37 5.12 -6.77 20.25
CA ASP A 37 5.34 -8.16 19.85
C ASP A 37 5.94 -9.01 21.01
N ASP A 38 6.58 -8.36 21.97
CA ASP A 38 7.24 -9.00 23.10
C ASP A 38 6.45 -8.90 24.41
N VAL A 39 5.28 -8.25 24.38
CA VAL A 39 4.44 -8.08 25.56
C VAL A 39 3.00 -8.46 25.22
N GLU A 40 2.41 -9.31 26.07
CA GLU A 40 1.01 -9.71 25.95
C GLU A 40 0.23 -9.27 27.19
N LEU A 41 -0.90 -8.61 26.94
CA LEU A 41 -1.83 -8.20 27.99
C LEU A 41 -2.94 -9.23 28.10
N ARG A 42 -3.15 -9.79 29.28
CA ARG A 42 -4.23 -10.76 29.57
C ARG A 42 -5.07 -10.28 30.73
N THR A 43 -6.36 -10.56 30.69
CA THR A 43 -7.24 -10.41 31.86
C THR A 43 -6.92 -11.47 32.89
N GLY A 44 -6.85 -11.08 34.16
CA GLY A 44 -6.70 -11.99 35.27
C GLY A 44 -8.01 -12.70 35.64
N ASP A 45 -8.12 -13.13 36.89
CA ASP A 45 -9.29 -13.81 37.42
C ASP A 45 -10.49 -12.85 37.58
N SER A 46 -10.22 -11.55 37.66
CA SER A 46 -11.21 -10.47 37.63
C SER A 46 -11.09 -9.68 36.33
N PRO A 47 -12.22 -9.20 35.76
CA PRO A 47 -12.19 -8.31 34.58
C PRO A 47 -11.38 -7.01 34.77
N LEU A 48 -11.15 -6.62 36.02
CA LEU A 48 -10.37 -5.43 36.37
C LEU A 48 -8.88 -5.73 36.59
N GLU A 49 -8.49 -7.01 36.62
CA GLU A 49 -7.12 -7.44 36.83
C GLU A 49 -6.41 -7.59 35.48
N LEU A 50 -5.37 -6.77 35.27
CA LEU A 50 -4.51 -6.84 34.11
C LEU A 50 -3.24 -7.62 34.44
N LYS A 51 -3.01 -8.73 33.74
CA LYS A 51 -1.74 -9.50 33.81
C LYS A 51 -0.91 -9.19 32.58
N ILE A 52 0.34 -8.83 32.78
CA ILE A 52 1.29 -8.48 31.72
C ILE A 52 2.31 -9.60 31.62
N TYR A 53 2.46 -10.15 30.42
CA TYR A 53 3.46 -11.17 30.11
C TYR A 53 4.50 -10.58 29.19
N SER A 54 5.76 -10.85 29.42
CA SER A 54 6.87 -10.52 28.54
C SER A 54 7.46 -11.79 27.94
N ARG A 55 7.99 -11.68 26.73
CA ARG A 55 8.63 -12.77 26.02
C ARG A 55 10.11 -12.84 26.43
N ASP A 56 10.59 -13.99 26.81
CA ASP A 56 12.01 -14.22 27.08
C ASP A 56 12.80 -14.45 25.77
N GLY A 57 14.13 -14.46 25.86
CA GLY A 57 15.01 -14.75 24.72
C GLY A 57 14.85 -16.16 24.11
N ALA A 58 14.18 -17.08 24.82
CA ALA A 58 13.83 -18.42 24.35
C ALA A 58 12.42 -18.49 23.71
N GLY A 59 11.67 -17.39 23.75
CA GLY A 59 10.34 -17.29 23.16
C GLY A 59 9.19 -17.67 24.09
N ASN A 60 9.45 -17.94 25.39
CA ASN A 60 8.42 -18.28 26.36
C ASN A 60 7.82 -17.01 26.97
N TRP A 61 6.52 -17.08 27.29
CA TRP A 61 5.82 -16.00 27.96
C TRP A 61 5.96 -16.11 29.48
N LEU A 62 6.57 -15.09 30.08
CA LEU A 62 6.78 -14.99 31.52
C LEU A 62 5.91 -13.86 32.10
N LEU A 63 5.27 -14.15 33.22
CA LEU A 63 4.51 -13.14 33.95
C LEU A 63 5.46 -12.06 34.49
N VAL A 64 5.17 -10.79 34.17
CA VAL A 64 5.93 -9.68 34.71
C VAL A 64 5.65 -9.54 36.21
N GLN A 65 6.70 -9.57 37.02
CA GLN A 65 6.59 -9.53 38.47
C GLN A 65 6.24 -8.14 39.02
N ARG A 66 6.57 -7.06 38.24
CA ARG A 66 6.36 -5.67 38.63
C ARG A 66 5.56 -4.93 37.58
N PRO A 67 4.28 -5.23 37.43
CA PRO A 67 3.42 -4.58 36.43
C PRO A 67 3.26 -3.07 36.67
N GLU A 68 3.48 -2.60 37.90
CA GLU A 68 3.43 -1.19 38.29
C GLU A 68 4.52 -0.32 37.62
N LEU A 69 5.59 -0.95 37.12
CA LEU A 69 6.64 -0.27 36.37
C LEU A 69 6.38 -0.21 34.86
N ILE A 70 5.28 -0.77 34.41
CA ILE A 70 4.91 -0.76 33.01
C ILE A 70 3.77 0.24 32.80
N ALA A 71 4.06 1.29 32.03
CA ALA A 71 3.07 2.25 31.59
C ALA A 71 2.35 1.69 30.36
N VAL A 72 1.05 1.46 30.48
CA VAL A 72 0.20 1.01 29.37
C VAL A 72 -0.75 2.15 29.01
N SER A 73 -0.73 2.56 27.75
CA SER A 73 -1.71 3.51 27.21
C SER A 73 -2.47 2.89 26.05
N THR A 74 -3.78 3.06 26.06
CA THR A 74 -4.66 2.55 25.00
C THR A 74 -5.52 3.66 24.44
N LEU A 75 -5.69 3.69 23.13
CA LEU A 75 -6.49 4.68 22.42
C LEU A 75 -7.83 4.07 22.03
N SER A 76 -8.92 4.68 22.48
CA SER A 76 -10.30 4.26 22.16
C SER A 76 -10.52 2.73 22.25
N PRO A 77 -10.19 2.07 23.38
CA PRO A 77 -10.42 0.66 23.52
C PRO A 77 -11.93 0.37 23.47
N ARG A 78 -12.31 -0.74 22.89
CA ARG A 78 -13.71 -1.19 22.92
C ARG A 78 -14.05 -1.74 24.31
N PRO A 79 -15.32 -1.68 24.71
CA PRO A 79 -15.71 -2.28 25.98
C PRO A 79 -15.32 -3.76 26.06
N GLY A 80 -14.53 -4.12 27.05
CA GLY A 80 -14.03 -5.49 27.27
C GLY A 80 -12.74 -5.84 26.51
N GLU A 81 -12.20 -4.96 25.70
CA GLU A 81 -10.90 -5.13 25.02
C GLU A 81 -9.78 -4.44 25.82
N LEU A 82 -8.62 -5.11 25.94
CA LEU A 82 -7.43 -4.59 26.61
C LEU A 82 -6.58 -3.71 25.68
N LEU A 83 -6.71 -3.93 24.39
CA LEU A 83 -5.96 -3.22 23.35
C LEU A 83 -6.79 -2.09 22.79
N GLY A 84 -6.13 -0.98 22.50
CA GLY A 84 -6.75 0.15 21.83
C GLY A 84 -6.87 -0.05 20.32
N GLU A 85 -7.57 0.87 19.68
CA GLU A 85 -7.78 0.86 18.23
C GLU A 85 -6.89 1.92 17.56
N SER A 86 -6.16 1.50 16.52
CA SER A 86 -5.29 2.40 15.75
C SER A 86 -6.10 3.52 15.08
N VAL A 87 -5.59 4.75 15.15
CA VAL A 87 -6.13 5.89 14.38
C VAL A 87 -6.00 5.64 12.87
N LEU A 88 -4.98 4.85 12.48
CA LEU A 88 -4.69 4.55 11.09
C LEU A 88 -5.49 3.37 10.53
N LYS A 89 -6.41 2.78 11.30
CA LYS A 89 -7.20 1.61 10.90
C LYS A 89 -7.92 1.79 9.56
N GLY A 90 -8.43 2.98 9.29
CA GLY A 90 -9.09 3.29 8.02
C GLY A 90 -8.14 3.59 6.85
N LEU A 91 -6.85 3.83 7.13
CA LEU A 91 -5.87 4.27 6.14
C LEU A 91 -5.63 3.24 5.02
N PRO A 92 -5.54 1.93 5.28
CA PRO A 92 -5.35 0.94 4.21
C PRO A 92 -6.46 0.98 3.15
N PHE A 93 -7.71 1.17 3.58
CA PHE A 93 -8.83 1.31 2.65
C PHE A 93 -8.70 2.57 1.79
N VAL A 94 -8.47 3.73 2.41
CA VAL A 94 -8.30 5.01 1.71
C VAL A 94 -7.11 4.95 0.76
N SER A 95 -5.98 4.40 1.19
CA SER A 95 -4.79 4.23 0.36
C SER A 95 -5.05 3.32 -0.84
N SER A 96 -5.81 2.24 -0.66
CA SER A 96 -6.16 1.32 -1.75
C SER A 96 -7.02 2.00 -2.81
N VAL A 97 -7.98 2.83 -2.40
CA VAL A 97 -8.81 3.63 -3.31
C VAL A 97 -7.95 4.65 -4.06
N LEU A 98 -7.08 5.36 -3.34
CA LEU A 98 -6.18 6.36 -3.93
C LEU A 98 -5.24 5.74 -4.97
N LEU A 99 -4.65 4.58 -4.67
CA LEU A 99 -3.79 3.85 -5.60
C LEU A 99 -4.56 3.41 -6.86
N LYS A 100 -5.81 2.97 -6.72
CA LYS A 100 -6.67 2.65 -7.87
C LYS A 100 -6.94 3.87 -8.74
N ILE A 101 -7.18 5.04 -8.11
CA ILE A 101 -7.37 6.31 -8.83
C ILE A 101 -6.09 6.66 -9.61
N TYR A 102 -4.92 6.64 -8.98
CA TYR A 102 -3.64 6.92 -9.65
C TYR A 102 -3.37 5.96 -10.79
N ASN A 103 -3.59 4.66 -10.61
CA ASN A 103 -3.44 3.68 -11.67
C ASN A 103 -4.38 3.95 -12.85
N SER A 104 -5.64 4.30 -12.57
CA SER A 104 -6.62 4.65 -13.61
C SER A 104 -6.23 5.93 -14.35
N MET A 105 -5.72 6.93 -13.63
CA MET A 105 -5.20 8.16 -14.25
C MET A 105 -3.99 7.85 -15.13
N GLY A 106 -3.04 7.02 -14.68
CA GLY A 106 -1.89 6.59 -15.46
C GLY A 106 -2.31 5.90 -16.76
N LEU A 107 -3.21 4.90 -16.65
CA LEU A 107 -3.76 4.21 -17.84
C LEU A 107 -4.50 5.14 -18.79
N ASN A 108 -5.26 6.11 -18.27
CA ASN A 108 -5.93 7.09 -19.12
C ASN A 108 -4.92 8.01 -19.79
N TRP A 109 -3.87 8.41 -19.09
CA TRP A 109 -2.81 9.24 -19.64
C TRP A 109 -2.06 8.51 -20.77
N GLU A 110 -1.73 7.23 -20.57
CA GLU A 110 -1.15 6.39 -21.62
C GLU A 110 -2.10 6.26 -22.83
N ARG A 111 -3.41 6.13 -22.59
CA ARG A 111 -4.41 6.03 -23.66
C ARG A 111 -4.59 7.34 -24.41
N VAL A 112 -4.56 8.47 -23.74
CA VAL A 112 -4.69 9.80 -24.35
C VAL A 112 -3.38 10.21 -25.03
N GLY A 113 -2.23 9.88 -24.44
CA GLY A 113 -0.92 10.11 -25.02
C GLY A 113 -0.67 9.27 -26.28
N ASN A 114 -1.21 8.06 -26.32
CA ASN A 114 -1.21 7.20 -27.50
C ASN A 114 -2.49 7.42 -28.29
N VAL A 115 -2.51 8.45 -29.13
CA VAL A 115 -3.64 8.72 -30.05
C VAL A 115 -3.91 7.43 -30.85
N ARG A 116 -5.11 6.88 -30.70
CA ARG A 116 -5.52 5.69 -31.46
C ARG A 116 -6.11 6.16 -32.77
N PHE A 117 -5.42 5.86 -33.85
CA PHE A 117 -5.93 6.12 -35.18
C PHE A 117 -6.60 4.87 -35.73
N ALA A 118 -7.76 5.00 -36.37
CA ALA A 118 -8.34 3.97 -37.20
C ALA A 118 -7.93 4.24 -38.66
N VAL A 119 -7.15 3.31 -39.22
CA VAL A 119 -6.71 3.39 -40.62
C VAL A 119 -7.61 2.51 -41.45
N THR A 120 -8.39 3.12 -42.35
CA THR A 120 -9.28 2.41 -43.26
C THR A 120 -8.73 2.52 -44.70
N TYR A 121 -8.40 1.37 -45.28
CA TYR A 121 -8.01 1.28 -46.67
C TYR A 121 -9.24 1.07 -47.54
N GLN A 122 -9.49 1.99 -48.48
CA GLN A 122 -10.55 1.84 -49.50
C GLN A 122 -9.88 1.46 -50.83
N PRO A 123 -10.16 0.25 -51.37
CA PRO A 123 -9.65 -0.14 -52.66
C PRO A 123 -10.30 0.72 -53.75
N GLY A 124 -9.50 1.16 -54.73
CA GLY A 124 -10.01 1.87 -55.91
C GLY A 124 -10.87 0.96 -56.81
N ASP A 125 -11.70 1.58 -57.66
CA ASP A 125 -12.51 0.89 -58.68
C ASP A 125 -11.63 0.39 -59.83
N GLY A 126 -11.06 -0.80 -59.70
CA GLY A 126 -10.23 -1.35 -60.75
C GLY A 126 -9.61 -2.69 -60.38
N ASN A 127 -8.72 -3.22 -61.23
CA ASN A 127 -8.03 -4.52 -61.12
C ASN A 127 -7.20 -4.73 -59.81
N GLU A 128 -7.22 -3.81 -58.88
CA GLU A 128 -6.50 -3.83 -57.60
C GLU A 128 -7.15 -4.75 -56.53
N ARG A 129 -8.35 -5.29 -56.81
CA ARG A 129 -9.07 -6.14 -55.82
C ARG A 129 -8.30 -7.43 -55.46
N ALA A 130 -7.44 -7.91 -56.30
CA ALA A 130 -6.69 -9.14 -56.10
C ALA A 130 -5.61 -8.97 -54.96
N TYR A 131 -5.09 -7.80 -54.79
CA TYR A 131 -4.00 -7.52 -53.79
C TYR A 131 -4.50 -6.81 -52.54
N THR A 132 -5.78 -6.51 -52.42
CA THR A 132 -6.36 -5.71 -51.35
C THR A 132 -6.13 -6.30 -49.97
N LYS A 133 -6.24 -7.62 -49.85
CA LYS A 133 -6.09 -8.33 -48.58
C LYS A 133 -4.65 -8.31 -48.08
N GLU A 134 -3.72 -8.57 -48.98
CA GLU A 134 -2.27 -8.57 -48.65
C GLU A 134 -1.79 -7.16 -48.31
N ARG A 135 -2.25 -6.14 -49.02
CA ARG A 135 -1.94 -4.75 -48.75
C ARG A 135 -2.48 -4.26 -47.42
N ALA A 136 -3.73 -4.66 -47.07
CA ALA A 136 -4.30 -4.36 -45.78
C ALA A 136 -3.52 -4.99 -44.59
N ILE A 137 -3.03 -6.22 -44.79
CA ILE A 137 -2.20 -6.93 -43.79
C ILE A 137 -0.84 -6.22 -43.65
N GLN A 138 -0.19 -5.81 -44.73
CA GLN A 138 1.04 -5.04 -44.67
C GLN A 138 0.89 -3.72 -43.94
N ILE A 139 -0.11 -2.95 -44.28
CA ILE A 139 -0.42 -1.68 -43.61
C ILE A 139 -0.66 -1.87 -42.13
N ALA A 140 -1.43 -2.91 -41.76
CA ALA A 140 -1.68 -3.23 -40.34
C ALA A 140 -0.40 -3.66 -39.59
N GLN A 141 0.53 -4.34 -40.26
CA GLN A 141 1.80 -4.74 -39.65
C GLN A 141 2.76 -3.55 -39.49
N GLU A 142 2.85 -2.69 -40.50
CA GLU A 142 3.67 -1.48 -40.44
C GLU A 142 3.13 -0.50 -39.37
N TRP A 143 1.81 -0.33 -39.30
CA TRP A 143 1.16 0.45 -38.25
C TRP A 143 1.45 -0.08 -36.86
N ARG A 144 1.35 -1.43 -36.68
CA ARG A 144 1.72 -2.06 -35.40
C ARG A 144 3.18 -1.85 -35.02
N LYS A 145 4.07 -1.82 -35.98
CA LYS A 145 5.50 -1.55 -35.74
C LYS A 145 5.70 -0.10 -35.30
N ALA A 146 5.11 0.85 -36.01
CA ALA A 146 5.17 2.26 -35.68
C ALA A 146 4.62 2.57 -34.28
N MET A 147 3.51 1.93 -33.90
CA MET A 147 2.89 2.10 -32.57
C MET A 147 3.61 1.39 -31.42
N LYS A 148 4.47 0.42 -31.70
CA LYS A 148 5.29 -0.29 -30.68
C LYS A 148 6.61 0.39 -30.35
N SER A 149 7.11 1.27 -31.19
CA SER A 149 8.31 2.07 -30.94
C SER A 149 8.00 3.16 -29.91
N GLY A 150 8.01 2.82 -28.65
CA GLY A 150 7.67 3.71 -27.53
C GLY A 150 8.73 4.79 -27.23
N GLY A 151 9.29 5.44 -28.24
CA GLY A 151 10.30 6.47 -28.01
C GLY A 151 10.51 7.44 -29.17
N ASP A 152 10.28 7.02 -30.39
CA ASP A 152 10.33 7.88 -31.56
C ASP A 152 8.98 7.92 -32.24
N ILE A 153 8.42 9.12 -32.37
CA ILE A 153 7.26 9.38 -33.23
C ILE A 153 7.75 9.19 -34.67
N SER A 154 7.70 7.93 -35.13
CA SER A 154 7.93 7.66 -36.54
C SER A 154 6.66 8.02 -37.30
N ASP A 155 6.73 9.05 -38.12
CA ASP A 155 5.63 9.43 -38.99
C ASP A 155 5.27 8.24 -39.91
N PHE A 156 4.00 7.80 -39.80
CA PHE A 156 3.50 6.78 -40.70
C PHE A 156 3.17 7.41 -42.04
N VAL A 157 3.91 7.07 -43.06
CA VAL A 157 3.66 7.50 -44.45
C VAL A 157 3.14 6.31 -45.21
N ALA A 158 1.85 6.36 -45.59
CA ALA A 158 1.24 5.36 -46.46
C ALA A 158 0.86 6.00 -47.81
N VAL A 159 1.19 5.33 -48.91
CA VAL A 159 0.81 5.71 -50.26
C VAL A 159 -0.43 4.91 -50.66
N GLY A 160 -1.55 5.58 -50.87
CA GLY A 160 -2.83 4.99 -51.31
C GLY A 160 -4.05 5.76 -50.78
N ASN A 161 -5.25 5.31 -51.16
CA ASN A 161 -6.51 5.86 -50.68
C ASN A 161 -6.77 5.43 -49.20
N LEU A 162 -6.17 6.15 -48.27
CA LEU A 162 -6.29 5.90 -46.82
C LEU A 162 -7.13 7.03 -46.19
N LYS A 163 -8.10 6.64 -45.36
CA LYS A 163 -8.78 7.56 -44.45
C LYS A 163 -8.31 7.28 -43.04
N ILE A 164 -7.78 8.31 -42.38
CA ILE A 164 -7.38 8.28 -40.97
C ILE A 164 -8.47 8.99 -40.17
N GLN A 165 -9.03 8.29 -39.17
CA GLN A 165 -9.98 8.85 -38.23
C GLN A 165 -9.37 8.84 -36.83
N THR A 166 -9.43 9.95 -36.13
CA THR A 166 -9.04 10.12 -34.74
C THR A 166 -10.20 9.85 -33.81
#